data_e92e7dd292454dd67c1a8af3dda522d3
#
_entry.id   e92e7dd292454dd67c1a8af3dda522d3
#
_cell.length_a   1.000
_cell.length_b   1.000
_cell.length_c   1.000
_cell.angle_alpha   90.00
_cell.angle_beta   90.00
_cell.angle_gamma   90.00
#
_symmetry.space_group_name_H-M   'P 1'
#
loop_
_entity.id
_entity.type
_entity.pdbx_description
1 polymer ?
#
loop_
_entity_poly.entity_id
_entity_poly.type
_entity_poly.pdbx_seq_one_letter_code
_entity_poly.pdbx_strand_id
1 'polypeptide(L)'
;MDIKAFKMDGLGNDFVIIDNRQTITNLTKEQIIKICDRKFIGCDQLILIKKNDISDASLEFYNSDGGMSGACGNGTRCIADLLGKENNKKEIVLTTLSGKLKSNIVGEKMVSTEIGVAKTKWDEIPLSKELNTNNLGIKINDKNNNEFSGGTAVNVGNPHVVFFVDNNENFEIEKIGPKIETHSLFPEKCNVTLATVVNKELIKVRVWERGAGLTKACGTAACATAFAAKQNGLVNHKVDIEFSTGRLTISIDENNSIHMKGPVSDIEEINFKI
;
A
#
# COMPACT_ATOMS: atom_id res chain seq x y z
N MET A 1 2.80 9.47 -30.29
CA MET A 1 4.09 9.70 -29.60
C MET A 1 4.67 8.35 -29.24
N ASP A 2 5.95 8.09 -29.57
CA ASP A 2 6.63 6.86 -29.15
C ASP A 2 7.10 7.03 -27.71
N ILE A 3 6.76 6.07 -26.83
CA ILE A 3 7.09 6.10 -25.41
C ILE A 3 7.91 4.86 -25.07
N LYS A 4 9.09 5.06 -24.45
CA LYS A 4 9.84 4.04 -23.75
C LYS A 4 9.41 4.00 -22.31
N ALA A 5 9.14 2.81 -21.78
CA ALA A 5 8.69 2.63 -20.41
C ALA A 5 9.19 1.28 -19.86
N PHE A 6 8.98 1.08 -18.57
CA PHE A 6 9.24 -0.20 -17.91
C PHE A 6 7.92 -0.76 -17.36
N LYS A 7 7.79 -2.08 -17.34
CA LYS A 7 6.80 -2.78 -16.52
C LYS A 7 7.49 -3.44 -15.35
N MET A 8 6.92 -3.26 -14.18
CA MET A 8 7.34 -3.90 -12.94
C MET A 8 6.12 -4.23 -12.09
N ASP A 9 6.31 -5.08 -11.11
CA ASP A 9 5.29 -5.52 -10.17
C ASP A 9 5.89 -5.60 -8.75
N GLY A 10 5.09 -5.22 -7.78
CA GLY A 10 5.37 -5.37 -6.36
C GLY A 10 4.28 -6.18 -5.69
N LEU A 11 4.46 -7.51 -5.60
CA LEU A 11 3.51 -8.44 -4.99
C LEU A 11 2.15 -8.49 -5.71
N GLY A 12 2.15 -8.50 -7.06
CA GLY A 12 0.96 -8.56 -7.89
C GLY A 12 0.25 -7.23 -8.14
N ASN A 13 0.79 -6.12 -7.61
CA ASN A 13 0.40 -4.76 -7.96
C ASN A 13 1.35 -4.26 -9.04
N ASP A 14 0.88 -4.13 -10.27
CA ASP A 14 1.71 -3.88 -11.43
C ASP A 14 1.70 -2.42 -11.91
N PHE A 15 2.82 -2.01 -12.47
CA PHE A 15 3.10 -0.63 -12.83
C PHE A 15 3.62 -0.52 -14.26
N VAL A 16 3.18 0.53 -14.96
CA VAL A 16 3.90 1.11 -16.11
C VAL A 16 4.68 2.31 -15.60
N ILE A 17 5.99 2.33 -15.84
CA ILE A 17 6.92 3.32 -15.33
C ILE A 17 7.52 4.08 -16.50
N ILE A 18 7.36 5.40 -16.53
CA ILE A 18 7.92 6.28 -17.56
C ILE A 18 8.97 7.17 -16.90
N ASP A 19 10.19 7.15 -17.45
CA ASP A 19 11.29 7.98 -16.97
C ASP A 19 11.28 9.35 -17.63
N ASN A 20 10.83 10.35 -16.88
CA ASN A 20 10.78 11.75 -17.27
C ASN A 20 11.95 12.59 -16.73
N ARG A 21 13.05 11.96 -16.31
CA ARG A 21 14.20 12.70 -15.77
C ARG A 21 14.99 13.45 -16.85
N GLN A 22 15.01 12.93 -18.09
CA GLN A 22 15.73 13.53 -19.22
C GLN A 22 14.77 14.01 -20.31
N THR A 23 13.79 13.20 -20.68
CA THR A 23 12.82 13.52 -21.74
C THR A 23 11.44 13.63 -21.12
N ILE A 24 10.85 14.82 -21.16
CA ILE A 24 9.54 15.07 -20.55
C ILE A 24 8.44 14.54 -21.48
N THR A 25 7.70 13.56 -20.97
CA THR A 25 6.45 13.06 -21.57
C THR A 25 5.27 13.65 -20.80
N ASN A 26 4.54 14.56 -21.45
CA ASN A 26 3.30 15.11 -20.88
C ASN A 26 2.13 14.24 -21.33
N LEU A 27 1.45 13.60 -20.39
CA LEU A 27 0.29 12.76 -20.65
C LEU A 27 -0.99 13.46 -20.21
N THR A 28 -2.04 13.38 -21.05
CA THR A 28 -3.39 13.75 -20.64
C THR A 28 -4.01 12.66 -19.76
N LYS A 29 -5.09 13.00 -19.05
CA LYS A 29 -5.83 12.04 -18.25
C LYS A 29 -6.31 10.84 -19.09
N GLU A 30 -6.82 11.09 -20.28
CA GLU A 30 -7.31 10.08 -21.22
C GLU A 30 -6.18 9.14 -21.67
N GLN A 31 -4.97 9.67 -21.88
CA GLN A 31 -3.80 8.87 -22.24
C GLN A 31 -3.36 7.97 -21.06
N ILE A 32 -3.39 8.48 -19.83
CA ILE A 32 -3.11 7.69 -18.63
C ILE A 32 -4.10 6.53 -18.49
N ILE A 33 -5.42 6.82 -18.61
CA ILE A 33 -6.47 5.80 -18.58
C ILE A 33 -6.22 4.73 -19.66
N LYS A 34 -5.89 5.16 -20.88
CA LYS A 34 -5.61 4.25 -21.99
C LYS A 34 -4.39 3.36 -21.73
N ILE A 35 -3.30 3.91 -21.18
CA ILE A 35 -2.10 3.12 -20.82
C ILE A 35 -2.44 2.08 -19.76
N CYS A 36 -3.25 2.44 -18.77
CA CYS A 36 -3.65 1.54 -17.70
C CYS A 36 -4.69 0.50 -18.13
N ASP A 37 -5.39 0.70 -19.27
CA ASP A 37 -6.37 -0.26 -19.78
C ASP A 37 -5.70 -1.61 -20.09
N ARG A 38 -6.20 -2.69 -19.45
CA ARG A 38 -5.74 -4.08 -19.66
C ARG A 38 -5.85 -4.58 -21.10
N LYS A 39 -6.64 -3.91 -21.95
CA LYS A 39 -6.73 -4.20 -23.38
C LYS A 39 -5.65 -3.52 -24.22
N PHE A 40 -4.89 -2.60 -23.63
CA PHE A 40 -3.78 -1.90 -24.31
C PHE A 40 -2.45 -2.33 -23.70
N ILE A 41 -1.86 -1.57 -22.77
CA ILE A 41 -0.64 -1.99 -22.04
C ILE A 41 -1.02 -2.67 -20.72
N GLY A 42 -1.90 -2.06 -19.94
CA GLY A 42 -2.46 -2.55 -18.72
C GLY A 42 -1.54 -2.44 -17.51
N CYS A 43 -2.01 -1.77 -16.47
CA CYS A 43 -1.38 -1.72 -15.15
C CYS A 43 -2.39 -1.22 -14.11
N ASP A 44 -2.10 -1.47 -12.83
CA ASP A 44 -2.87 -0.91 -11.73
C ASP A 44 -2.60 0.58 -11.57
N GLN A 45 -1.34 1.00 -11.75
CA GLN A 45 -0.95 2.41 -11.69
C GLN A 45 0.16 2.73 -12.69
N LEU A 46 0.14 3.97 -13.21
CA LEU A 46 1.24 4.56 -13.96
C LEU A 46 2.11 5.39 -13.03
N ILE A 47 3.44 5.28 -13.17
CA ILE A 47 4.43 6.03 -12.39
C ILE A 47 5.27 6.88 -13.33
N LEU A 48 5.39 8.18 -13.03
CA LEU A 48 6.34 9.06 -13.68
C LEU A 48 7.53 9.30 -12.75
N ILE A 49 8.74 9.02 -13.22
CA ILE A 49 9.99 9.38 -12.53
C ILE A 49 10.42 10.75 -13.03
N LYS A 50 10.58 11.72 -12.14
CA LYS A 50 11.01 13.09 -12.46
C LYS A 50 12.34 13.42 -11.80
N LYS A 51 13.11 14.31 -12.41
CA LYS A 51 14.33 14.85 -11.81
C LYS A 51 14.00 15.56 -10.50
N ASN A 52 14.87 15.38 -9.51
CA ASN A 52 14.78 16.06 -8.22
C ASN A 52 16.19 16.42 -7.75
N ASP A 53 16.37 17.65 -7.22
CA ASP A 53 17.70 18.14 -6.80
C ASP A 53 18.06 17.78 -5.35
N ILE A 54 17.08 17.29 -4.56
CA ILE A 54 17.23 16.98 -3.12
C ILE A 54 16.95 15.51 -2.77
N SER A 55 16.74 14.67 -3.78
CA SER A 55 16.55 13.22 -3.66
C SER A 55 16.97 12.56 -4.98
N ASP A 56 17.06 11.23 -5.01
CA ASP A 56 17.45 10.50 -6.23
C ASP A 56 16.41 10.68 -7.36
N ALA A 57 15.14 10.81 -7.03
CA ALA A 57 14.08 11.20 -7.97
C ALA A 57 12.80 11.66 -7.24
N SER A 58 11.90 12.31 -8.00
CA SER A 58 10.53 12.58 -7.59
C SER A 58 9.57 11.66 -8.34
N LEU A 59 8.52 11.16 -7.66
CA LEU A 59 7.55 10.23 -8.22
C LEU A 59 6.16 10.83 -8.24
N GLU A 60 5.47 10.65 -9.37
CA GLU A 60 4.03 10.87 -9.48
C GLU A 60 3.36 9.52 -9.78
N PHE A 61 2.33 9.21 -9.01
CA PHE A 61 1.53 7.99 -9.16
C PHE A 61 0.15 8.36 -9.71
N TYR A 62 -0.30 7.64 -10.72
CA TYR A 62 -1.63 7.80 -11.31
C TYR A 62 -2.37 6.48 -11.27
N ASN A 63 -3.58 6.50 -10.74
CA ASN A 63 -4.48 5.35 -10.77
C ASN A 63 -5.02 5.09 -12.18
N SER A 64 -5.62 3.94 -12.40
CA SER A 64 -6.18 3.54 -13.69
C SER A 64 -7.33 4.45 -14.17
N ASP A 65 -7.94 5.25 -13.29
CA ASP A 65 -8.94 6.28 -13.62
C ASP A 65 -8.32 7.63 -14.03
N GLY A 66 -6.98 7.70 -14.07
CA GLY A 66 -6.20 8.90 -14.37
C GLY A 66 -6.10 9.89 -13.19
N GLY A 67 -6.62 9.54 -12.02
CA GLY A 67 -6.47 10.33 -10.79
C GLY A 67 -5.09 10.15 -10.15
N MET A 68 -4.55 11.22 -9.55
CA MET A 68 -3.28 11.16 -8.83
C MET A 68 -3.44 10.45 -7.48
N SER A 69 -2.43 9.66 -7.11
CA SER A 69 -2.25 9.07 -5.77
C SER A 69 -1.08 9.74 -5.05
N GLY A 70 -1.19 9.91 -3.73
CA GLY A 70 -0.15 10.56 -2.93
C GLY A 70 1.17 9.77 -2.88
N ALA A 71 1.09 8.46 -2.77
CA ALA A 71 2.21 7.53 -2.77
C ALA A 71 1.71 6.09 -2.99
N CYS A 72 2.63 5.20 -3.40
CA CYS A 72 2.40 3.76 -3.46
C CYS A 72 3.66 3.02 -3.00
N GLY A 73 3.58 2.34 -1.85
CA GLY A 73 4.74 1.64 -1.28
C GLY A 73 5.27 0.52 -2.19
N ASN A 74 4.39 -0.20 -2.90
CA ASN A 74 4.79 -1.24 -3.85
C ASN A 74 5.54 -0.63 -5.04
N GLY A 75 4.98 0.45 -5.64
CA GLY A 75 5.63 1.18 -6.73
C GLY A 75 6.95 1.82 -6.30
N THR A 76 7.01 2.37 -5.09
CA THR A 76 8.24 2.94 -4.53
C THR A 76 9.36 1.90 -4.46
N ARG A 77 9.07 0.63 -4.06
CA ARG A 77 10.06 -0.45 -4.06
C ARG A 77 10.55 -0.77 -5.48
N CYS A 78 9.66 -0.82 -6.45
CA CYS A 78 10.02 -1.06 -7.85
C CYS A 78 10.98 0.03 -8.37
N ILE A 79 10.67 1.30 -8.12
CA ILE A 79 11.52 2.41 -8.54
C ILE A 79 12.87 2.40 -7.79
N ALA A 80 12.88 2.07 -6.50
CA ALA A 80 14.13 1.97 -5.74
C ALA A 80 15.04 0.88 -6.30
N ASP A 81 14.52 -0.29 -6.70
CA ASP A 81 15.29 -1.35 -7.34
C ASP A 81 15.82 -0.91 -8.72
N LEU A 82 14.97 -0.29 -9.54
CA LEU A 82 15.33 0.23 -10.85
C LEU A 82 16.49 1.24 -10.76
N LEU A 83 16.34 2.29 -9.93
CA LEU A 83 17.35 3.33 -9.78
C LEU A 83 18.61 2.84 -9.05
N GLY A 84 18.44 1.89 -8.13
CA GLY A 84 19.56 1.28 -7.43
C GLY A 84 20.45 0.48 -8.37
N LYS A 85 19.88 -0.26 -9.30
CA LYS A 85 20.61 -0.97 -10.37
C LYS A 85 21.30 -0.01 -11.34
N GLU A 86 20.56 1.03 -11.78
CA GLU A 86 21.09 2.06 -12.68
C GLU A 86 22.31 2.78 -12.08
N ASN A 87 22.24 3.17 -10.81
CA ASN A 87 23.27 4.00 -10.15
C ASN A 87 24.27 3.20 -9.30
N ASN A 88 24.13 1.87 -9.25
CA ASN A 88 24.88 0.97 -8.36
C ASN A 88 24.82 1.42 -6.88
N LYS A 89 23.61 1.82 -6.43
CA LYS A 89 23.33 2.27 -5.07
C LYS A 89 22.45 1.26 -4.34
N LYS A 90 22.69 1.07 -3.04
CA LYS A 90 21.81 0.27 -2.16
C LYS A 90 20.76 1.09 -1.43
N GLU A 91 20.99 2.38 -1.27
CA GLU A 91 20.07 3.30 -0.63
C GLU A 91 19.56 4.31 -1.65
N ILE A 92 18.25 4.43 -1.75
CA ILE A 92 17.55 5.33 -2.67
C ILE A 92 16.56 6.17 -1.88
N VAL A 93 16.61 7.48 -2.07
CA VAL A 93 15.66 8.43 -1.48
C VAL A 93 14.76 8.97 -2.58
N LEU A 94 13.45 8.80 -2.41
CA LEU A 94 12.43 9.20 -3.37
C LEU A 94 11.49 10.25 -2.75
N THR A 95 11.13 11.26 -3.51
CA THR A 95 10.15 12.27 -3.09
C THR A 95 8.80 11.96 -3.74
N THR A 96 7.73 11.96 -2.95
CA THR A 96 6.34 11.76 -3.41
C THR A 96 5.48 12.91 -2.91
N LEU A 97 4.21 12.99 -3.32
CA LEU A 97 3.26 13.97 -2.77
C LEU A 97 3.06 13.79 -1.25
N SER A 98 3.19 12.55 -0.75
CA SER A 98 3.05 12.24 0.68
C SER A 98 4.34 12.45 1.49
N GLY A 99 5.42 12.88 0.84
CA GLY A 99 6.72 13.14 1.50
C GLY A 99 7.86 12.30 0.94
N LYS A 100 9.00 12.35 1.62
CA LYS A 100 10.20 11.59 1.28
C LYS A 100 10.10 10.16 1.80
N LEU A 101 10.48 9.20 0.96
CA LEU A 101 10.55 7.78 1.29
C LEU A 101 11.98 7.30 1.07
N LYS A 102 12.55 6.67 2.08
CA LYS A 102 13.87 6.06 2.04
C LYS A 102 13.71 4.56 1.80
N SER A 103 14.40 4.05 0.80
CA SER A 103 14.37 2.63 0.44
C SER A 103 15.77 2.04 0.44
N ASN A 104 15.89 0.80 0.94
CA ASN A 104 17.13 0.04 0.97
C ASN A 104 16.97 -1.26 0.18
N ILE A 105 17.85 -1.52 -0.76
CA ILE A 105 17.94 -2.78 -1.49
C ILE A 105 18.65 -3.78 -0.57
N VAL A 106 17.89 -4.74 -0.03
CA VAL A 106 18.34 -5.66 1.03
C VAL A 106 18.62 -7.06 0.53
N GLY A 107 18.47 -7.31 -0.75
CA GLY A 107 18.72 -8.57 -1.42
C GLY A 107 18.38 -8.50 -2.89
N GLU A 108 18.58 -9.58 -3.62
CA GLU A 108 18.17 -9.68 -5.01
C GLU A 108 16.64 -9.53 -5.09
N LYS A 109 16.17 -8.52 -5.85
CA LYS A 109 14.74 -8.21 -6.00
C LYS A 109 13.98 -8.03 -4.66
N MET A 110 14.68 -7.59 -3.62
CA MET A 110 14.10 -7.41 -2.30
C MET A 110 14.43 -6.02 -1.77
N VAL A 111 13.40 -5.22 -1.53
CA VAL A 111 13.52 -3.82 -1.12
C VAL A 111 12.77 -3.57 0.18
N SER A 112 13.38 -2.82 1.08
CA SER A 112 12.78 -2.32 2.32
C SER A 112 12.60 -0.81 2.22
N THR A 113 11.36 -0.32 2.35
CA THR A 113 11.02 1.11 2.32
C THR A 113 10.54 1.56 3.68
N GLU A 114 11.06 2.68 4.16
CA GLU A 114 10.58 3.37 5.35
C GLU A 114 9.27 4.11 4.99
N ILE A 115 8.19 3.74 5.69
CA ILE A 115 6.84 4.29 5.44
C ILE A 115 6.56 5.49 6.36
N GLY A 116 7.26 5.58 7.49
CA GLY A 116 7.06 6.59 8.53
C GLY A 116 6.34 6.03 9.75
N VAL A 117 5.79 6.92 10.57
CA VAL A 117 5.17 6.60 11.86
C VAL A 117 3.65 6.56 11.73
N ALA A 118 3.03 5.51 12.27
CA ALA A 118 1.58 5.41 12.32
C ALA A 118 0.98 6.45 13.28
N LYS A 119 -0.17 7.00 12.91
CA LYS A 119 -0.98 7.88 13.75
C LYS A 119 -2.13 7.09 14.36
N THR A 120 -2.35 7.31 15.64
CA THR A 120 -3.32 6.55 16.44
C THR A 120 -4.34 7.41 17.16
N LYS A 121 -4.16 8.74 17.17
CA LYS A 121 -5.16 9.65 17.74
C LYS A 121 -6.37 9.75 16.80
N TRP A 122 -7.54 9.84 17.36
CA TRP A 122 -8.79 9.84 16.62
C TRP A 122 -8.87 10.94 15.56
N ASP A 123 -8.38 12.15 15.87
CA ASP A 123 -8.35 13.31 14.96
C ASP A 123 -7.29 13.16 13.86
N GLU A 124 -6.20 12.44 14.10
CA GLU A 124 -5.17 12.14 13.09
C GLU A 124 -5.56 10.96 12.18
N ILE A 125 -6.50 10.10 12.61
CA ILE A 125 -7.11 9.03 11.79
C ILE A 125 -8.27 9.56 10.94
N PRO A 126 -8.62 10.78 11.02
CA PRO A 126 -9.83 11.60 10.93
C PRO A 126 -11.14 10.84 11.21
N LEU A 127 -11.30 10.35 12.44
CA LEU A 127 -12.58 9.84 12.91
C LEU A 127 -13.55 11.00 13.21
N SER A 128 -14.84 10.73 13.09
CA SER A 128 -15.88 11.75 13.31
C SER A 128 -16.04 12.22 14.77
N LYS A 129 -15.46 11.50 15.73
CA LYS A 129 -15.48 11.82 17.16
C LYS A 129 -14.38 11.11 17.94
N GLU A 130 -14.09 11.58 19.13
CA GLU A 130 -13.16 10.95 20.05
C GLU A 130 -13.65 9.57 20.50
N LEU A 131 -12.80 8.54 20.32
CA LEU A 131 -13.05 7.15 20.66
C LEU A 131 -11.74 6.45 21.02
N ASN A 132 -11.87 5.29 21.67
CA ASN A 132 -10.76 4.36 21.83
C ASN A 132 -10.43 3.73 20.47
N THR A 133 -9.36 4.19 19.84
CA THR A 133 -8.95 3.74 18.51
C THR A 133 -8.45 2.29 18.48
N ASN A 134 -8.08 1.70 19.63
CA ASN A 134 -7.72 0.28 19.72
C ASN A 134 -8.95 -0.64 19.63
N ASN A 135 -10.14 -0.13 19.95
CA ASN A 135 -11.38 -0.88 19.84
C ASN A 135 -12.55 0.08 19.59
N LEU A 136 -12.94 0.21 18.33
CA LEU A 136 -14.05 1.08 17.91
C LEU A 136 -15.43 0.52 18.27
N GLY A 137 -15.53 -0.76 18.66
CA GLY A 137 -16.80 -1.43 18.93
C GLY A 137 -17.69 -1.60 17.71
N ILE A 138 -17.11 -1.55 16.50
CA ILE A 138 -17.86 -1.77 15.26
C ILE A 138 -18.24 -3.23 15.17
N LYS A 139 -19.50 -3.49 14.82
CA LYS A 139 -20.05 -4.85 14.69
C LYS A 139 -20.00 -5.34 13.26
N ILE A 140 -19.50 -6.54 13.08
CA ILE A 140 -19.50 -7.30 11.82
C ILE A 140 -20.02 -8.72 12.07
N ASN A 141 -20.55 -9.37 11.07
CA ASN A 141 -21.05 -10.75 11.18
C ASN A 141 -20.23 -11.69 10.30
N ASP A 142 -20.00 -12.90 10.80
CA ASP A 142 -19.44 -14.01 10.01
C ASP A 142 -20.50 -14.60 9.05
N LYS A 143 -20.10 -15.61 8.25
CA LYS A 143 -20.98 -16.33 7.31
C LYS A 143 -22.14 -17.06 7.99
N ASN A 144 -22.02 -17.34 9.27
CA ASN A 144 -23.04 -18.02 10.09
C ASN A 144 -23.88 -17.02 10.90
N ASN A 145 -23.76 -15.70 10.64
CA ASN A 145 -24.41 -14.61 11.37
C ASN A 145 -23.98 -14.47 12.85
N ASN A 146 -22.84 -15.05 13.25
CA ASN A 146 -22.26 -14.75 14.56
C ASN A 146 -21.70 -13.33 14.55
N GLU A 147 -22.12 -12.54 15.55
CA GLU A 147 -21.65 -11.15 15.69
C GLU A 147 -20.26 -11.11 16.30
N PHE A 148 -19.38 -10.34 15.69
CA PHE A 148 -18.08 -9.96 16.20
C PHE A 148 -18.02 -8.44 16.37
N SER A 149 -17.54 -7.95 17.51
CA SER A 149 -17.37 -6.53 17.78
C SER A 149 -15.90 -6.17 17.97
N GLY A 150 -15.40 -5.15 17.29
CA GLY A 150 -14.01 -4.76 17.35
C GLY A 150 -13.65 -3.60 16.44
N GLY A 151 -12.47 -3.68 15.86
CA GLY A 151 -11.91 -2.69 14.93
C GLY A 151 -10.87 -1.79 15.60
N THR A 152 -9.60 -1.97 15.24
CA THR A 152 -8.49 -1.08 15.60
C THR A 152 -8.26 -0.11 14.48
N ALA A 153 -8.36 1.20 14.74
CA ALA A 153 -8.15 2.25 13.75
C ALA A 153 -6.69 2.75 13.78
N VAL A 154 -6.10 2.91 12.60
CA VAL A 154 -4.72 3.40 12.40
C VAL A 154 -4.64 4.21 11.12
N ASN A 155 -3.83 5.27 11.10
CA ASN A 155 -3.49 6.01 9.89
C ASN A 155 -2.00 5.86 9.59
N VAL A 156 -1.66 5.34 8.41
CA VAL A 156 -0.30 5.17 7.87
C VAL A 156 -0.11 5.96 6.57
N GLY A 157 -0.72 7.15 6.51
CA GLY A 157 -0.86 8.00 5.33
C GLY A 157 -2.28 8.00 4.75
N ASN A 158 -3.10 7.04 5.15
CA ASN A 158 -4.54 6.94 4.90
C ASN A 158 -5.22 6.16 6.04
N PRO A 159 -6.54 6.36 6.27
CA PRO A 159 -7.26 5.68 7.34
C PRO A 159 -7.44 4.19 7.09
N HIS A 160 -7.17 3.39 8.11
CA HIS A 160 -7.40 1.94 8.14
C HIS A 160 -8.19 1.54 9.37
N VAL A 161 -9.02 0.52 9.25
CA VAL A 161 -9.58 -0.25 10.37
C VAL A 161 -9.26 -1.72 10.20
N VAL A 162 -8.71 -2.33 11.25
CA VAL A 162 -8.27 -3.72 11.28
C VAL A 162 -9.12 -4.51 12.28
N PHE A 163 -9.77 -5.56 11.81
CA PHE A 163 -10.51 -6.52 12.64
C PHE A 163 -9.66 -7.77 12.80
N PHE A 164 -9.25 -8.06 14.04
CA PHE A 164 -8.55 -9.29 14.37
C PHE A 164 -9.57 -10.38 14.67
N VAL A 165 -9.69 -11.36 13.78
CA VAL A 165 -10.67 -12.45 13.84
C VAL A 165 -9.96 -13.81 13.84
N ASP A 166 -10.59 -14.84 14.39
CA ASP A 166 -10.00 -16.19 14.48
C ASP A 166 -9.69 -16.78 13.10
N ASN A 167 -10.59 -16.58 12.14
CA ASN A 167 -10.38 -16.97 10.75
C ASN A 167 -11.07 -15.97 9.81
N ASN A 168 -10.29 -15.23 9.03
CA ASN A 168 -10.80 -14.21 8.11
C ASN A 168 -11.58 -14.79 6.92
N GLU A 169 -11.41 -16.10 6.61
CA GLU A 169 -12.18 -16.78 5.58
C GLU A 169 -13.64 -17.05 6.00
N ASN A 170 -13.95 -16.96 7.29
CA ASN A 170 -15.31 -17.06 7.79
C ASN A 170 -16.15 -15.81 7.56
N PHE A 171 -15.54 -14.72 7.06
CA PHE A 171 -16.20 -13.45 6.82
C PHE A 171 -16.28 -13.13 5.32
N GLU A 172 -17.39 -12.56 4.88
CA GLU A 172 -17.59 -12.08 3.51
C GLU A 172 -17.15 -10.61 3.42
N ILE A 173 -15.86 -10.38 3.18
CA ILE A 173 -15.29 -9.02 3.15
C ILE A 173 -15.96 -8.15 2.06
N GLU A 174 -16.44 -8.75 0.99
CA GLU A 174 -17.16 -8.10 -0.11
C GLU A 174 -18.53 -7.52 0.35
N LYS A 175 -19.10 -8.06 1.43
CA LYS A 175 -20.33 -7.55 2.06
C LYS A 175 -20.04 -6.60 3.23
N ILE A 176 -18.96 -6.85 3.96
CA ILE A 176 -18.55 -6.08 5.14
C ILE A 176 -17.81 -4.80 4.72
N GLY A 177 -16.85 -4.93 3.80
CA GLY A 177 -15.97 -3.86 3.37
C GLY A 177 -16.69 -2.58 2.96
N PRO A 178 -17.66 -2.61 2.02
CA PRO A 178 -18.39 -1.41 1.60
C PRO A 178 -19.12 -0.68 2.73
N LYS A 179 -19.67 -1.46 3.69
CA LYS A 179 -20.41 -0.91 4.83
C LYS A 179 -19.49 -0.21 5.83
N ILE A 180 -18.31 -0.80 6.06
CA ILE A 180 -17.32 -0.23 6.99
C ILE A 180 -16.54 0.89 6.34
N GLU A 181 -16.17 0.77 5.04
CA GLU A 181 -15.54 1.86 4.28
C GLU A 181 -16.30 3.18 4.44
N THR A 182 -17.64 3.12 4.36
CA THR A 182 -18.55 4.28 4.43
C THR A 182 -19.19 4.48 5.80
N HIS A 183 -18.68 3.82 6.84
CA HIS A 183 -19.22 3.93 8.19
C HIS A 183 -19.11 5.38 8.71
N SER A 184 -20.11 5.87 9.44
CA SER A 184 -20.19 7.26 9.93
C SER A 184 -19.03 7.70 10.82
N LEU A 185 -18.26 6.77 11.39
CA LEU A 185 -17.02 7.05 12.10
C LEU A 185 -15.88 7.49 11.18
N PHE A 186 -15.92 7.19 9.89
CA PHE A 186 -14.89 7.52 8.90
C PHE A 186 -15.42 8.50 7.84
N PRO A 187 -15.48 9.83 8.12
CA PRO A 187 -15.98 10.82 7.17
C PRO A 187 -15.21 10.82 5.83
N GLU A 188 -13.91 10.53 5.86
CA GLU A 188 -13.05 10.41 4.69
C GLU A 188 -13.01 8.99 4.13
N LYS A 189 -13.89 8.09 4.59
CA LYS A 189 -13.86 6.65 4.34
C LYS A 189 -12.57 6.01 4.84
N CYS A 190 -12.50 4.68 4.85
CA CYS A 190 -11.32 3.93 5.31
C CYS A 190 -11.08 2.66 4.51
N ASN A 191 -9.86 2.14 4.62
CA ASN A 191 -9.51 0.79 4.20
C ASN A 191 -9.90 -0.19 5.32
N VAL A 192 -10.39 -1.36 4.96
CA VAL A 192 -10.89 -2.37 5.90
C VAL A 192 -10.06 -3.64 5.77
N THR A 193 -9.51 -4.12 6.88
CA THR A 193 -8.73 -5.36 6.90
C THR A 193 -9.37 -6.36 7.86
N LEU A 194 -9.58 -7.58 7.38
CA LEU A 194 -9.85 -8.76 8.20
C LEU A 194 -8.53 -9.51 8.38
N ALA A 195 -8.05 -9.63 9.62
CA ALA A 195 -6.75 -10.16 9.97
C ALA A 195 -6.87 -11.39 10.89
N THR A 196 -6.21 -12.49 10.53
CA THR A 196 -6.06 -13.69 11.36
C THR A 196 -4.62 -13.78 11.84
N VAL A 197 -4.41 -13.69 13.15
CA VAL A 197 -3.09 -13.86 13.75
C VAL A 197 -2.79 -15.36 13.84
N VAL A 198 -1.88 -15.84 12.99
CA VAL A 198 -1.45 -17.25 12.99
C VAL A 198 -0.49 -17.53 14.14
N ASN A 199 0.47 -16.62 14.34
CA ASN A 199 1.43 -16.64 15.45
C ASN A 199 2.07 -15.24 15.61
N LYS A 200 3.06 -15.11 16.52
CA LYS A 200 3.75 -13.84 16.80
C LYS A 200 4.52 -13.25 15.61
N GLU A 201 4.69 -14.01 14.52
CA GLU A 201 5.50 -13.63 13.35
C GLU A 201 4.71 -13.68 12.03
N LEU A 202 3.42 -14.09 12.05
CA LEU A 202 2.61 -14.24 10.85
C LEU A 202 1.15 -13.84 11.08
N ILE A 203 0.66 -12.95 10.21
CA ILE A 203 -0.77 -12.58 10.10
C ILE A 203 -1.24 -12.81 8.68
N LYS A 204 -2.38 -13.47 8.50
CA LYS A 204 -3.09 -13.57 7.22
C LYS A 204 -4.14 -12.49 7.11
N VAL A 205 -4.23 -11.84 5.94
CA VAL A 205 -5.14 -10.71 5.74
C VAL A 205 -5.98 -10.83 4.47
N ARG A 206 -7.19 -10.28 4.53
CA ARG A 206 -8.01 -9.91 3.37
C ARG A 206 -8.34 -8.43 3.49
N VAL A 207 -8.22 -7.68 2.39
CA VAL A 207 -8.28 -6.23 2.40
C VAL A 207 -9.33 -5.72 1.43
N TRP A 208 -10.19 -4.85 1.91
CA TRP A 208 -11.06 -4.00 1.12
C TRP A 208 -10.49 -2.59 1.12
N GLU A 209 -9.96 -2.15 -0.02
CA GLU A 209 -9.37 -0.83 -0.15
C GLU A 209 -10.40 0.24 -0.47
N ARG A 210 -10.24 1.39 0.16
CA ARG A 210 -11.05 2.59 -0.05
C ARG A 210 -11.10 2.99 -1.52
N GLY A 211 -12.29 2.92 -2.12
CA GLY A 211 -12.55 3.27 -3.51
C GLY A 211 -12.09 2.24 -4.55
N ALA A 212 -11.40 1.17 -4.15
CA ALA A 212 -10.91 0.13 -5.07
C ALA A 212 -11.55 -1.25 -4.83
N GLY A 213 -12.08 -1.49 -3.63
CA GLY A 213 -12.73 -2.76 -3.29
C GLY A 213 -11.75 -3.84 -2.83
N LEU A 214 -12.10 -5.11 -3.05
CA LEU A 214 -11.24 -6.23 -2.70
C LEU A 214 -9.98 -6.26 -3.56
N THR A 215 -8.82 -6.15 -2.95
CA THR A 215 -7.52 -6.17 -3.64
C THR A 215 -6.66 -7.36 -3.21
N LYS A 216 -5.71 -7.72 -4.07
CA LYS A 216 -4.83 -8.89 -3.86
C LYS A 216 -3.73 -8.61 -2.85
N ALA A 217 -3.24 -7.36 -2.78
CA ALA A 217 -2.22 -6.91 -1.85
C ALA A 217 -2.28 -5.38 -1.69
N CYS A 218 -2.09 -4.91 -0.45
CA CYS A 218 -2.07 -3.49 -0.10
C CYS A 218 -0.96 -3.21 0.90
N GLY A 219 0.03 -2.40 0.50
CA GLY A 219 1.18 -2.08 1.35
C GLY A 219 0.81 -1.33 2.62
N THR A 220 -0.08 -0.33 2.52
CA THR A 220 -0.54 0.44 3.70
C THR A 220 -1.39 -0.40 4.64
N ALA A 221 -2.21 -1.33 4.11
CA ALA A 221 -2.96 -2.27 4.95
C ALA A 221 -2.04 -3.23 5.71
N ALA A 222 -0.93 -3.69 5.07
CA ALA A 222 0.08 -4.48 5.77
C ALA A 222 0.72 -3.70 6.93
N CYS A 223 1.12 -2.45 6.68
CA CYS A 223 1.70 -1.57 7.69
C CYS A 223 0.73 -1.28 8.85
N ALA A 224 -0.52 -0.93 8.53
CA ALA A 224 -1.57 -0.66 9.51
C ALA A 224 -1.89 -1.91 10.34
N THR A 225 -1.98 -3.09 9.71
CA THR A 225 -2.26 -4.36 10.40
C THR A 225 -1.13 -4.74 11.35
N ALA A 226 0.14 -4.67 10.90
CA ALA A 226 1.29 -4.97 11.75
C ALA A 226 1.38 -4.03 12.95
N PHE A 227 1.15 -2.73 12.72
CA PHE A 227 1.18 -1.73 13.79
C PHE A 227 0.04 -1.95 14.79
N ALA A 228 -1.20 -2.13 14.32
CA ALA A 228 -2.35 -2.44 15.16
C ALA A 228 -2.15 -3.72 15.96
N ALA A 229 -1.60 -4.77 15.35
CA ALA A 229 -1.32 -6.04 16.04
C ALA A 229 -0.24 -5.89 17.12
N LYS A 230 0.85 -5.15 16.84
CA LYS A 230 1.89 -4.84 17.84
C LYS A 230 1.30 -4.05 19.01
N GLN A 231 0.49 -3.02 18.74
CA GLN A 231 -0.14 -2.18 19.76
C GLN A 231 -1.08 -2.99 20.68
N ASN A 232 -1.76 -3.99 20.13
CA ASN A 232 -2.60 -4.92 20.88
C ASN A 232 -1.83 -6.10 21.51
N GLY A 233 -0.49 -6.16 21.43
CA GLY A 233 0.34 -7.23 21.99
C GLY A 233 0.20 -8.59 21.30
N LEU A 234 -0.36 -8.62 20.10
CA LEU A 234 -0.65 -9.84 19.34
C LEU A 234 0.57 -10.41 18.63
N VAL A 235 1.54 -9.55 18.24
CA VAL A 235 2.74 -9.93 17.47
C VAL A 235 4.00 -9.28 18.02
N ASN A 236 5.16 -9.72 17.49
CA ASN A 236 6.46 -9.12 17.77
C ASN A 236 6.63 -7.80 16.95
N HIS A 237 7.76 -7.11 17.15
CA HIS A 237 8.10 -5.89 16.40
C HIS A 237 8.36 -6.14 14.90
N LYS A 238 8.50 -7.38 14.48
CA LYS A 238 8.66 -7.82 13.11
C LYS A 238 7.69 -8.95 12.84
N VAL A 239 6.88 -8.79 11.77
CA VAL A 239 5.81 -9.74 11.42
C VAL A 239 5.64 -9.80 9.90
N ASP A 240 5.39 -10.99 9.38
CA ASP A 240 4.99 -11.20 7.99
C ASP A 240 3.48 -11.03 7.85
N ILE A 241 3.07 -10.24 6.89
CA ILE A 241 1.67 -10.06 6.49
C ILE A 241 1.46 -10.82 5.20
N GLU A 242 0.64 -11.88 5.27
CA GLU A 242 0.35 -12.77 4.15
C GLU A 242 -0.93 -12.37 3.43
N PHE A 243 -0.79 -12.10 2.14
CA PHE A 243 -1.88 -11.91 1.17
C PHE A 243 -2.01 -13.16 0.30
N SER A 244 -3.04 -13.22 -0.53
CA SER A 244 -3.21 -14.32 -1.50
C SER A 244 -2.09 -14.42 -2.54
N THR A 245 -1.38 -13.31 -2.81
CA THR A 245 -0.29 -13.21 -3.80
C THR A 245 1.11 -13.34 -3.20
N GLY A 246 1.25 -13.42 -1.87
CA GLY A 246 2.54 -13.52 -1.19
C GLY A 246 2.61 -12.71 0.09
N ARG A 247 3.83 -12.36 0.54
CA ARG A 247 4.08 -11.75 1.85
C ARG A 247 4.85 -10.45 1.77
N LEU A 248 4.50 -9.54 2.69
CA LEU A 248 5.30 -8.37 3.05
C LEU A 248 5.79 -8.56 4.49
N THR A 249 7.08 -8.34 4.73
CA THR A 249 7.62 -8.28 6.10
C THR A 249 7.55 -6.85 6.59
N ILE A 250 6.83 -6.62 7.67
CA ILE A 250 6.75 -5.31 8.33
C ILE A 250 7.58 -5.37 9.62
N SER A 251 8.46 -4.40 9.79
CA SER A 251 9.17 -4.18 11.06
C SER A 251 8.90 -2.78 11.57
N ILE A 252 8.74 -2.67 12.89
CA ILE A 252 8.43 -1.43 13.58
C ILE A 252 9.54 -1.22 14.60
N ASP A 253 10.32 -0.18 14.43
CA ASP A 253 11.47 0.12 15.28
C ASP A 253 11.06 0.73 16.65
N GLU A 254 12.05 1.10 17.46
CA GLU A 254 11.86 1.69 18.79
C GLU A 254 11.21 3.07 18.74
N ASN A 255 11.36 3.80 17.62
CA ASN A 255 10.73 5.09 17.37
C ASN A 255 9.32 4.97 16.74
N ASN A 256 8.80 3.73 16.63
CA ASN A 256 7.56 3.40 15.93
C ASN A 256 7.58 3.73 14.42
N SER A 257 8.76 3.86 13.81
CA SER A 257 8.89 3.95 12.37
C SER A 257 8.65 2.58 11.73
N ILE A 258 7.84 2.57 10.69
CA ILE A 258 7.40 1.36 9.99
C ILE A 258 8.28 1.16 8.75
N HIS A 259 8.88 -0.02 8.65
CA HIS A 259 9.64 -0.45 7.49
C HIS A 259 8.92 -1.61 6.81
N MET A 260 8.63 -1.44 5.52
CA MET A 260 7.95 -2.45 4.71
C MET A 260 8.94 -3.09 3.74
N LYS A 261 9.27 -4.36 3.96
CA LYS A 261 10.12 -5.16 3.07
C LYS A 261 9.24 -6.09 2.21
N GLY A 262 9.51 -6.09 0.91
CA GLY A 262 8.81 -6.96 -0.03
C GLY A 262 9.56 -7.15 -1.34
N PRO A 263 9.13 -8.14 -2.13
CA PRO A 263 9.72 -8.42 -3.43
C PRO A 263 9.34 -7.37 -4.47
N VAL A 264 10.12 -7.34 -5.53
CA VAL A 264 9.82 -6.68 -6.80
C VAL A 264 10.08 -7.64 -7.95
N SER A 265 9.39 -7.46 -9.08
CA SER A 265 9.59 -8.26 -10.29
C SER A 265 10.90 -7.93 -11.00
N ASP A 266 11.17 -8.63 -12.10
CA ASP A 266 12.12 -8.19 -13.11
C ASP A 266 11.66 -6.86 -13.74
N ILE A 267 12.63 -6.14 -14.29
CA ILE A 267 12.41 -4.92 -15.06
C ILE A 267 12.20 -5.35 -16.52
N GLU A 268 11.00 -5.14 -17.04
CA GLU A 268 10.67 -5.39 -18.45
C GLU A 268 10.63 -4.04 -19.19
N GLU A 269 11.51 -3.89 -20.20
CA GLU A 269 11.45 -2.72 -21.08
C GLU A 269 10.34 -2.88 -22.11
N ILE A 270 9.51 -1.86 -22.26
CA ILE A 270 8.44 -1.82 -23.24
C ILE A 270 8.46 -0.54 -24.07
N ASN A 271 7.99 -0.63 -25.31
CA ASN A 271 7.85 0.51 -26.19
C ASN A 271 6.45 0.49 -26.79
N PHE A 272 5.77 1.63 -26.78
CA PHE A 272 4.42 1.74 -27.33
C PHE A 272 4.13 3.14 -27.92
N LYS A 273 3.09 3.22 -28.73
CA LYS A 273 2.59 4.48 -29.31
C LYS A 273 1.25 4.86 -28.70
N ILE A 274 1.12 6.14 -28.33
CA ILE A 274 -0.12 6.71 -27.79
C ILE A 274 -0.48 8.00 -28.53
#